data_21fbe52172deeaa477b4192ef782fde7
#
_entry.id   21fbe52172deeaa477b4192ef782fde7
#
_cell.length_a   1.000
_cell.length_b   1.000
_cell.length_c   1.000
_cell.angle_alpha   90.00
_cell.angle_beta   90.00
_cell.angle_gamma   90.00
#
_symmetry.space_group_name_H-M   'P 1'
#
loop_
_entity.id
_entity.type
_entity.pdbx_description
1 polymer ?
#
loop_
_entity_poly.entity_id
_entity_poly.type
_entity_poly.pdbx_seq_one_letter_code
_entity_poly.pdbx_strand_id
1 'polypeptide(L)'
;MIRSEIVLGLPDYEITELEIRGGGIRISARHTGLKTCPYCGSEGLRNKGRYVRTVRHENWGLRHCVVQLQACKFQCRSCGRYFRERFPGIQPCQRSSEAFQRMIFQQHLDGINRRRLGRRQGIGAATVERYFRRGLQRQFGEWHSARCPQVLGIDEHFFTRRSGYATTLCDLKKHKIYDVVLGRSELSLQGYFQRLEGKAEVRVVCMDLAANYRSLVRLHFPNARIVADRFHVIRLINHHFLACWREIDGAGAKNRGLLSLMRRHRHNLSADQQLRLAAYLAELPVLETIYRFKQRLCYLLLKKHRTRKQCEQLVPRFLRAVYQLRQAGLAQLAQLGQTLSAWSEEIVAMWRFTRNNGITEGFHNKMELINRQAYGFRNFQNYRLRVKVLCS
;
A
#
# COMPACT_ATOMS: atom_id res chain seq x y z
N MET A 1 -14.23 18.73 -42.12
CA MET A 1 -14.17 19.32 -40.74
C MET A 1 -13.51 18.30 -39.80
N ILE A 2 -12.40 18.67 -39.17
CA ILE A 2 -11.73 17.80 -38.20
C ILE A 2 -12.60 17.80 -36.93
N ARG A 3 -13.07 16.62 -36.47
CA ARG A 3 -13.90 16.53 -35.26
C ARG A 3 -13.08 16.96 -34.04
N SER A 4 -13.59 17.94 -33.30
CA SER A 4 -12.95 18.50 -32.11
C SER A 4 -12.70 17.46 -31.02
N GLU A 5 -13.53 16.43 -30.94
CA GLU A 5 -13.38 15.29 -30.03
C GLU A 5 -12.08 14.53 -30.27
N ILE A 6 -11.61 14.40 -31.54
CA ILE A 6 -10.35 13.73 -31.89
C ILE A 6 -9.16 14.61 -31.50
N VAL A 7 -9.27 15.91 -31.69
CA VAL A 7 -8.14 16.86 -31.51
C VAL A 7 -8.01 17.33 -30.06
N LEU A 8 -9.14 17.64 -29.42
CA LEU A 8 -9.17 18.19 -28.05
C LEU A 8 -9.52 17.13 -26.99
N GLY A 9 -10.05 15.96 -27.39
CA GLY A 9 -10.63 15.01 -26.41
C GLY A 9 -11.75 15.63 -25.59
N LEU A 10 -12.39 16.69 -26.08
CA LEU A 10 -13.48 17.44 -25.44
C LEU A 10 -14.69 17.46 -26.37
N PRO A 11 -15.90 17.11 -25.87
CA PRO A 11 -17.13 17.17 -26.66
C PRO A 11 -17.60 18.61 -26.82
N ASP A 12 -18.39 18.85 -27.90
CA ASP A 12 -19.11 20.09 -28.15
C ASP A 12 -18.22 21.34 -28.34
N TYR A 13 -17.07 21.17 -29.00
CA TYR A 13 -16.23 22.29 -29.39
C TYR A 13 -16.05 22.32 -30.92
N GLU A 14 -16.06 23.51 -31.48
CA GLU A 14 -15.66 23.80 -32.85
C GLU A 14 -14.28 24.44 -32.85
N ILE A 15 -13.34 23.84 -33.58
CA ILE A 15 -12.00 24.39 -33.77
C ILE A 15 -12.07 25.41 -34.89
N THR A 16 -11.76 26.66 -34.57
CA THR A 16 -11.77 27.75 -35.55
C THR A 16 -10.42 27.98 -36.19
N GLU A 17 -9.33 27.66 -35.48
CA GLU A 17 -7.97 27.85 -35.96
C GLU A 17 -6.99 26.92 -35.24
N LEU A 18 -5.95 26.48 -35.96
CA LEU A 18 -4.87 25.67 -35.42
C LEU A 18 -3.53 26.21 -35.94
N GLU A 19 -2.66 26.65 -35.03
CA GLU A 19 -1.38 27.24 -35.35
C GLU A 19 -0.23 26.53 -34.62
N ILE A 20 0.91 26.43 -35.29
CA ILE A 20 2.18 26.03 -34.67
C ILE A 20 3.03 27.28 -34.49
N ARG A 21 3.27 27.69 -33.24
CA ARG A 21 4.10 28.86 -32.91
C ARG A 21 5.16 28.52 -31.85
N GLY A 22 6.42 28.89 -32.13
CA GLY A 22 7.50 28.78 -31.14
C GLY A 22 7.69 27.37 -30.55
N GLY A 23 7.46 26.31 -31.34
CA GLY A 23 7.53 24.92 -30.85
C GLY A 23 6.31 24.43 -30.05
N GLY A 24 5.29 25.29 -29.87
CA GLY A 24 4.00 24.96 -29.25
C GLY A 24 2.85 24.91 -30.25
N ILE A 25 1.71 24.42 -29.80
CA ILE A 25 0.45 24.35 -30.56
C ILE A 25 -0.56 25.29 -29.90
N ARG A 26 -1.17 26.16 -30.69
CA ARG A 26 -2.30 27.00 -30.27
C ARG A 26 -3.55 26.56 -31.03
N ILE A 27 -4.61 26.28 -30.30
CA ILE A 27 -5.92 25.91 -30.85
C ILE A 27 -6.92 26.97 -30.42
N SER A 28 -7.51 27.67 -31.40
CA SER A 28 -8.64 28.57 -31.18
C SER A 28 -9.92 27.76 -31.32
N ALA A 29 -10.80 27.82 -30.32
CA ALA A 29 -12.02 27.03 -30.32
C ALA A 29 -13.21 27.79 -29.68
N ARG A 30 -14.43 27.37 -30.06
CA ARG A 30 -15.69 27.84 -29.55
C ARG A 30 -16.53 26.68 -29.01
N HIS A 31 -17.11 26.81 -27.85
CA HIS A 31 -18.07 25.85 -27.30
C HIS A 31 -19.41 25.96 -27.99
N THR A 32 -19.89 24.88 -28.58
CA THR A 32 -21.14 24.80 -29.37
C THR A 32 -22.28 24.14 -28.60
N GLY A 33 -21.99 23.50 -27.46
CA GLY A 33 -22.99 22.85 -26.63
C GLY A 33 -23.97 23.78 -25.97
N LEU A 34 -25.04 23.22 -25.42
CA LEU A 34 -26.12 23.92 -24.75
C LEU A 34 -25.60 24.78 -23.58
N LYS A 35 -26.03 26.02 -23.50
CA LYS A 35 -25.62 26.95 -22.47
C LYS A 35 -26.79 27.19 -21.51
N THR A 36 -26.60 26.78 -20.26
CA THR A 36 -27.59 26.91 -19.20
C THR A 36 -27.08 27.72 -18.02
N CYS A 37 -27.97 28.34 -17.29
CA CYS A 37 -27.65 29.03 -16.05
C CYS A 37 -27.20 28.04 -14.98
N PRO A 38 -25.98 28.17 -14.39
CA PRO A 38 -25.49 27.24 -13.39
C PRO A 38 -26.20 27.30 -12.04
N TYR A 39 -27.13 28.25 -11.85
CA TYR A 39 -27.85 28.46 -10.60
C TYR A 39 -29.30 27.97 -10.65
N CYS A 40 -29.99 28.10 -11.80
CA CYS A 40 -31.37 27.69 -11.92
C CYS A 40 -31.68 26.80 -13.14
N GLY A 41 -30.68 26.44 -13.94
CA GLY A 41 -30.84 25.57 -15.12
C GLY A 41 -31.48 26.25 -16.36
N SER A 42 -31.97 27.48 -16.27
CA SER A 42 -32.63 28.17 -17.37
C SER A 42 -31.71 28.40 -18.57
N GLU A 43 -32.24 28.26 -19.77
CA GLU A 43 -31.59 28.59 -21.07
C GLU A 43 -31.72 30.05 -21.45
N GLY A 44 -32.65 30.82 -20.80
CA GLY A 44 -32.90 32.22 -21.05
C GLY A 44 -31.72 33.11 -20.63
N LEU A 45 -30.70 33.20 -21.47
CA LEU A 45 -29.45 33.91 -21.19
C LEU A 45 -29.34 35.19 -22.04
N ARG A 46 -28.90 36.29 -21.40
CA ARG A 46 -28.54 37.54 -22.08
C ARG A 46 -27.02 37.69 -22.08
N ASN A 47 -26.41 37.79 -23.26
CA ASN A 47 -24.96 38.01 -23.40
C ASN A 47 -24.61 39.43 -22.92
N LYS A 48 -23.63 39.57 -22.05
CA LYS A 48 -23.14 40.81 -21.44
C LYS A 48 -21.70 41.15 -21.80
N GLY A 49 -21.10 40.37 -22.69
CA GLY A 49 -19.77 40.63 -23.21
C GLY A 49 -19.02 39.36 -23.59
N ARG A 50 -18.04 39.49 -24.46
CA ARG A 50 -17.16 38.43 -24.93
C ARG A 50 -15.76 38.64 -24.42
N TYR A 51 -14.99 37.52 -24.20
CA TYR A 51 -13.58 37.56 -23.84
C TYR A 51 -12.92 36.29 -24.30
N VAL A 52 -11.58 36.30 -24.38
CA VAL A 52 -10.80 35.12 -24.69
C VAL A 52 -10.30 34.49 -23.39
N ARG A 53 -10.54 33.20 -23.23
CA ARG A 53 -10.03 32.41 -22.12
C ARG A 53 -8.90 31.48 -22.61
N THR A 54 -7.70 31.70 -22.12
CA THR A 54 -6.55 30.88 -22.47
C THR A 54 -6.36 29.77 -21.45
N VAL A 55 -6.25 28.53 -21.91
CA VAL A 55 -6.20 27.32 -21.08
C VAL A 55 -5.08 26.41 -21.57
N ARG A 56 -4.24 25.97 -20.64
CA ARG A 56 -3.24 24.93 -20.92
C ARG A 56 -3.94 23.60 -21.16
N HIS A 57 -3.57 22.89 -22.23
CA HIS A 57 -4.13 21.60 -22.59
C HIS A 57 -3.03 20.52 -22.63
N GLU A 58 -3.40 19.24 -22.71
CA GLU A 58 -2.43 18.16 -22.84
C GLU A 58 -1.55 18.33 -24.08
N ASN A 59 -0.33 17.85 -24.00
CA ASN A 59 0.64 18.03 -25.07
C ASN A 59 0.32 17.18 -26.29
N TRP A 60 0.61 17.68 -27.48
CA TRP A 60 0.67 16.89 -28.69
C TRP A 60 2.12 16.40 -28.90
N GLY A 61 2.36 15.13 -28.57
CA GLY A 61 3.71 14.62 -28.51
C GLY A 61 4.57 15.41 -27.51
N LEU A 62 5.66 15.99 -27.97
CA LEU A 62 6.54 16.83 -27.14
C LEU A 62 6.14 18.31 -27.12
N ARG A 63 5.20 18.73 -27.96
CA ARG A 63 4.80 20.13 -28.10
C ARG A 63 3.75 20.52 -27.07
N HIS A 64 3.96 21.65 -26.46
CA HIS A 64 3.01 22.24 -25.54
C HIS A 64 1.76 22.72 -26.28
N CYS A 65 0.58 22.42 -25.74
CA CYS A 65 -0.70 22.84 -26.31
C CYS A 65 -1.42 23.87 -25.43
N VAL A 66 -1.94 24.91 -26.05
CA VAL A 66 -2.75 25.96 -25.43
C VAL A 66 -4.02 26.12 -26.22
N VAL A 67 -5.17 26.09 -25.54
CA VAL A 67 -6.47 26.32 -26.13
C VAL A 67 -6.94 27.74 -25.79
N GLN A 68 -7.30 28.49 -26.82
CA GLN A 68 -7.93 29.81 -26.71
C GLN A 68 -9.42 29.66 -26.98
N LEU A 69 -10.25 29.90 -25.97
CA LEU A 69 -11.70 29.75 -26.03
C LEU A 69 -12.36 31.11 -26.17
N GLN A 70 -13.20 31.26 -27.17
CA GLN A 70 -14.13 32.36 -27.23
C GLN A 70 -15.21 32.18 -26.18
N ALA A 71 -15.22 33.03 -25.17
CA ALA A 71 -16.02 32.89 -23.95
C ALA A 71 -16.96 34.09 -23.79
N CYS A 72 -18.14 33.87 -23.21
CA CYS A 72 -19.12 34.87 -22.95
C CYS A 72 -19.35 35.09 -21.43
N LYS A 73 -19.77 36.31 -21.10
CA LYS A 73 -20.41 36.64 -19.82
C LYS A 73 -21.92 36.67 -20.03
N PHE A 74 -22.65 36.04 -19.14
CA PHE A 74 -24.10 35.94 -19.23
C PHE A 74 -24.80 36.54 -18.01
N GLN A 75 -26.00 37.05 -18.23
CA GLN A 75 -27.01 37.32 -17.21
C GLN A 75 -28.19 36.39 -17.46
N CYS A 76 -28.61 35.63 -16.46
CA CYS A 76 -29.81 34.80 -16.55
C CYS A 76 -31.03 35.67 -16.48
N ARG A 77 -31.99 35.49 -17.41
CA ARG A 77 -33.27 36.23 -17.43
C ARG A 77 -34.21 35.76 -16.31
N SER A 78 -34.13 34.48 -15.91
CA SER A 78 -35.01 33.89 -14.90
C SER A 78 -34.59 34.24 -13.47
N CYS A 79 -33.31 34.11 -13.10
CA CYS A 79 -32.85 34.38 -11.73
C CYS A 79 -32.00 35.64 -11.57
N GLY A 80 -31.78 36.42 -12.62
CA GLY A 80 -31.05 37.69 -12.60
C GLY A 80 -29.55 37.61 -12.42
N ARG A 81 -29.02 36.44 -12.05
CA ARG A 81 -27.60 36.26 -11.69
C ARG A 81 -26.67 36.36 -12.88
N TYR A 82 -25.49 36.95 -12.63
CA TYR A 82 -24.40 37.03 -13.61
C TYR A 82 -23.44 35.88 -13.44
N PHE A 83 -22.93 35.33 -14.58
CA PHE A 83 -21.92 34.27 -14.56
C PHE A 83 -21.05 34.28 -15.83
N ARG A 84 -19.89 33.62 -15.76
CA ARG A 84 -19.04 33.35 -16.90
C ARG A 84 -19.41 32.00 -17.52
N GLU A 85 -19.32 31.89 -18.81
CA GLU A 85 -19.55 30.65 -19.54
C GLU A 85 -18.76 29.49 -18.92
N ARG A 86 -19.41 28.37 -18.75
CA ARG A 86 -18.80 27.12 -18.29
C ARG A 86 -18.44 26.27 -19.49
N PHE A 87 -17.32 25.54 -19.37
CA PHE A 87 -16.73 24.75 -20.45
C PHE A 87 -16.57 23.31 -19.97
N PRO A 88 -17.15 22.30 -20.66
CA PRO A 88 -16.90 20.90 -20.38
C PRO A 88 -15.40 20.59 -20.37
N GLY A 89 -14.93 19.82 -19.37
CA GLY A 89 -13.52 19.47 -19.22
C GLY A 89 -12.58 20.60 -18.76
N ILE A 90 -13.13 21.78 -18.41
CA ILE A 90 -12.35 22.93 -17.93
C ILE A 90 -13.05 23.56 -16.72
N GLN A 91 -12.58 23.27 -15.52
CA GLN A 91 -13.17 23.78 -14.29
C GLN A 91 -13.17 25.31 -14.22
N PRO A 92 -14.18 25.93 -13.56
CA PRO A 92 -14.19 27.36 -13.31
C PRO A 92 -12.91 27.85 -12.66
N CYS A 93 -12.45 29.03 -13.07
CA CYS A 93 -11.22 29.67 -12.54
C CYS A 93 -9.92 28.89 -12.72
N GLN A 94 -9.91 27.75 -13.41
CA GLN A 94 -8.67 27.01 -13.71
C GLN A 94 -8.04 27.50 -15.04
N ARG A 95 -6.71 27.53 -15.06
CA ARG A 95 -5.91 27.87 -16.27
C ARG A 95 -5.43 26.64 -17.03
N SER A 96 -5.98 25.47 -16.73
CA SER A 96 -5.67 24.20 -17.38
C SER A 96 -6.92 23.35 -17.54
N SER A 97 -6.97 22.55 -18.60
CA SER A 97 -8.00 21.54 -18.80
C SER A 97 -7.85 20.38 -17.81
N GLU A 98 -8.90 19.60 -17.63
CA GLU A 98 -8.84 18.36 -16.84
C GLU A 98 -7.94 17.32 -17.49
N ALA A 99 -7.87 17.27 -18.83
CA ALA A 99 -6.96 16.42 -19.57
C ALA A 99 -5.50 16.73 -19.23
N PHE A 100 -5.10 18.02 -19.23
CA PHE A 100 -3.77 18.42 -18.80
C PHE A 100 -3.47 18.03 -17.34
N GLN A 101 -4.44 18.21 -16.43
CA GLN A 101 -4.26 17.82 -15.03
C GLN A 101 -4.11 16.30 -14.88
N ARG A 102 -4.85 15.48 -15.66
CA ARG A 102 -4.70 14.02 -15.71
C ARG A 102 -3.34 13.60 -16.25
N MET A 103 -2.86 14.23 -17.33
CA MET A 103 -1.53 13.98 -17.89
C MET A 103 -0.43 14.26 -16.85
N ILE A 104 -0.48 15.37 -16.13
CA ILE A 104 0.47 15.70 -15.05
C ILE A 104 0.39 14.68 -13.92
N PHE A 105 -0.82 14.27 -13.53
CA PHE A 105 -1.04 13.25 -12.52
C PHE A 105 -0.37 11.93 -12.92
N GLN A 106 -0.63 11.45 -14.14
CA GLN A 106 -0.08 10.18 -14.62
C GLN A 106 1.44 10.22 -14.71
N GLN A 107 2.02 11.25 -15.32
CA GLN A 107 3.47 11.39 -15.45
C GLN A 107 4.18 11.45 -14.07
N HIS A 108 3.55 12.07 -13.07
CA HIS A 108 4.10 12.07 -11.71
C HIS A 108 3.94 10.72 -11.02
N LEU A 109 2.84 10.01 -11.30
CA LEU A 109 2.58 8.65 -10.85
C LEU A 109 3.62 7.67 -11.40
N ASP A 110 4.00 7.81 -12.68
CA ASP A 110 5.02 7.02 -13.37
C ASP A 110 6.46 7.32 -12.91
N GLY A 111 6.62 8.17 -11.88
CA GLY A 111 7.91 8.40 -11.20
C GLY A 111 8.65 9.66 -11.62
N ILE A 112 8.13 10.49 -12.53
CA ILE A 112 8.77 11.77 -12.85
C ILE A 112 8.60 12.73 -11.68
N ASN A 113 9.72 13.15 -11.06
CA ASN A 113 9.65 14.04 -9.91
C ASN A 113 9.04 15.41 -10.26
N ARG A 114 8.38 16.05 -9.27
CA ARG A 114 7.61 17.29 -9.45
C ARG A 114 8.43 18.47 -10.01
N ARG A 115 9.72 18.59 -9.64
CA ARG A 115 10.57 19.68 -10.16
C ARG A 115 10.90 19.49 -11.63
N ARG A 116 11.27 18.26 -12.03
CA ARG A 116 11.54 17.91 -13.43
C ARG A 116 10.28 18.07 -14.27
N LEU A 117 9.15 17.55 -13.79
CA LEU A 117 7.86 17.66 -14.46
C LEU A 117 7.42 19.11 -14.59
N GLY A 118 7.56 19.91 -13.53
CA GLY A 118 7.26 21.35 -13.56
C GLY A 118 8.07 22.11 -14.61
N ARG A 119 9.41 21.89 -14.66
CA ARG A 119 10.27 22.47 -15.70
C ARG A 119 9.87 22.04 -17.10
N ARG A 120 9.66 20.73 -17.31
CA ARG A 120 9.26 20.17 -18.61
C ARG A 120 7.95 20.75 -19.10
N GLN A 121 7.01 21.04 -18.20
CA GLN A 121 5.66 21.48 -18.56
C GLN A 121 5.45 22.99 -18.38
N GLY A 122 6.46 23.75 -18.02
CA GLY A 122 6.37 25.20 -17.82
C GLY A 122 5.39 25.60 -16.69
N ILE A 123 5.31 24.79 -15.63
CA ILE A 123 4.46 25.05 -14.45
C ILE A 123 5.25 24.90 -13.16
N GLY A 124 4.82 25.56 -12.10
CA GLY A 124 5.49 25.46 -10.79
C GLY A 124 5.37 24.05 -10.18
N ALA A 125 6.40 23.60 -9.46
CA ALA A 125 6.39 22.32 -8.75
C ALA A 125 5.23 22.19 -7.74
N ALA A 126 4.80 23.31 -7.13
CA ALA A 126 3.61 23.36 -6.26
C ALA A 126 2.30 23.10 -7.03
N THR A 127 2.24 23.51 -8.30
CA THR A 127 1.08 23.23 -9.17
C THR A 127 1.02 21.73 -9.51
N VAL A 128 2.17 21.12 -9.82
CA VAL A 128 2.26 19.65 -10.01
C VAL A 128 1.75 18.91 -8.78
N GLU A 129 2.21 19.29 -7.58
CA GLU A 129 1.78 18.68 -6.32
C GLU A 129 0.28 18.84 -6.09
N ARG A 130 -0.28 20.03 -6.37
CA ARG A 130 -1.71 20.29 -6.23
C ARG A 130 -2.56 19.43 -7.18
N TYR A 131 -2.15 19.27 -8.44
CA TYR A 131 -2.84 18.40 -9.40
C TYR A 131 -2.74 16.94 -8.98
N PHE A 132 -1.58 16.52 -8.53
CA PHE A 132 -1.36 15.16 -8.06
C PHE A 132 -2.23 14.83 -6.82
N ARG A 133 -2.23 15.69 -5.81
CA ARG A 133 -3.10 15.50 -4.62
C ARG A 133 -4.58 15.45 -4.97
N ARG A 134 -5.03 16.31 -5.89
CA ARG A 134 -6.42 16.31 -6.36
C ARG A 134 -6.77 15.00 -7.09
N GLY A 135 -5.87 14.49 -7.92
CA GLY A 135 -6.02 13.19 -8.57
C GLY A 135 -6.11 12.04 -7.58
N LEU A 136 -5.21 12.00 -6.59
CA LEU A 136 -5.26 11.01 -5.52
C LEU A 136 -6.56 11.06 -4.70
N GLN A 137 -7.05 12.27 -4.39
CA GLN A 137 -8.30 12.45 -3.64
C GLN A 137 -9.53 11.95 -4.41
N ARG A 138 -9.57 12.14 -5.74
CA ARG A 138 -10.63 11.57 -6.59
C ARG A 138 -10.59 10.05 -6.55
N GLN A 139 -9.44 9.44 -6.82
CA GLN A 139 -9.29 7.98 -6.78
C GLN A 139 -9.59 7.41 -5.40
N PHE A 140 -9.18 8.10 -4.34
CA PHE A 140 -9.47 7.68 -2.98
C PHE A 140 -10.97 7.62 -2.69
N GLY A 141 -11.75 8.64 -3.11
CA GLY A 141 -13.20 8.67 -2.94
C GLY A 141 -13.94 7.55 -3.68
N GLU A 142 -13.40 7.12 -4.84
CA GLU A 142 -13.98 6.06 -5.67
C GLU A 142 -13.70 4.64 -5.12
N TRP A 143 -12.59 4.42 -4.40
CA TRP A 143 -12.08 3.08 -4.07
C TRP A 143 -12.05 2.74 -2.58
N HIS A 144 -12.26 3.70 -1.70
CA HIS A 144 -12.11 3.49 -0.26
C HIS A 144 -13.39 2.98 0.40
N SER A 145 -13.29 1.81 1.07
CA SER A 145 -14.31 1.35 2.02
C SER A 145 -14.00 1.93 3.40
N ALA A 146 -14.95 2.62 4.02
CA ALA A 146 -14.82 3.11 5.39
C ALA A 146 -14.84 1.97 6.42
N ARG A 147 -15.51 0.85 6.09
CA ARG A 147 -15.68 -0.31 7.00
C ARG A 147 -14.47 -1.24 7.00
N CYS A 148 -14.18 -1.80 8.16
CA CYS A 148 -13.12 -2.78 8.35
C CYS A 148 -13.31 -4.02 7.46
N PRO A 149 -12.23 -4.57 6.87
CA PRO A 149 -12.29 -5.83 6.14
C PRO A 149 -12.51 -7.00 7.08
N GLN A 150 -13.20 -8.06 6.62
CA GLN A 150 -13.44 -9.29 7.39
C GLN A 150 -12.16 -10.03 7.78
N VAL A 151 -11.12 -9.93 6.96
CA VAL A 151 -9.81 -10.55 7.19
C VAL A 151 -8.76 -9.45 7.13
N LEU A 152 -8.32 -9.02 8.30
CA LEU A 152 -7.38 -7.91 8.48
C LEU A 152 -5.97 -8.43 8.71
N GLY A 153 -4.99 -7.87 8.00
CA GLY A 153 -3.58 -8.01 8.30
C GLY A 153 -3.08 -6.79 9.05
N ILE A 154 -2.28 -6.99 10.08
CA ILE A 154 -1.60 -5.91 10.82
C ILE A 154 -0.11 -6.20 10.80
N ASP A 155 0.68 -5.21 10.37
CA ASP A 155 2.14 -5.31 10.30
C ASP A 155 2.77 -3.94 10.50
N GLU A 156 4.05 -3.89 10.84
CA GLU A 156 4.76 -2.63 11.01
C GLU A 156 5.82 -2.43 9.94
N HIS A 157 6.02 -1.18 9.53
CA HIS A 157 7.13 -0.79 8.67
C HIS A 157 7.80 0.48 9.17
N PHE A 158 9.08 0.62 8.84
CA PHE A 158 9.82 1.82 9.17
C PHE A 158 9.46 2.94 8.19
N PHE A 159 8.96 4.08 8.70
CA PHE A 159 8.58 5.22 7.87
C PHE A 159 9.72 6.21 7.67
N THR A 160 10.22 6.83 8.74
CA THR A 160 11.36 7.75 8.70
C THR A 160 12.12 7.74 10.02
N ARG A 161 13.39 8.18 10.00
CA ARG A 161 14.19 8.32 11.24
C ARG A 161 13.52 9.25 12.26
N ARG A 162 12.86 10.32 11.81
CA ARG A 162 12.19 11.30 12.68
C ARG A 162 10.89 10.77 13.28
N SER A 163 10.10 10.07 12.49
CA SER A 163 8.74 9.65 12.86
C SER A 163 8.68 8.19 13.33
N GLY A 164 9.76 7.42 13.15
CA GLY A 164 9.82 6.01 13.54
C GLY A 164 8.98 5.10 12.64
N TYR A 165 8.22 4.22 13.27
CA TYR A 165 7.41 3.20 12.61
C TYR A 165 5.99 3.66 12.32
N ALA A 166 5.37 3.02 11.35
CA ALA A 166 3.95 3.11 11.05
C ALA A 166 3.36 1.69 11.01
N THR A 167 2.10 1.57 11.40
CA THR A 167 1.32 0.33 11.34
C THR A 167 0.55 0.29 10.03
N THR A 168 0.74 -0.79 9.29
CA THR A 168 0.03 -1.09 8.04
C THR A 168 -1.14 -2.01 8.32
N LEU A 169 -2.31 -1.66 7.82
CA LEU A 169 -3.54 -2.44 7.88
C LEU A 169 -3.91 -2.90 6.47
N CYS A 170 -4.02 -4.21 6.25
CA CYS A 170 -4.28 -4.81 4.95
C CYS A 170 -5.61 -5.55 4.92
N ASP A 171 -6.37 -5.42 3.85
CA ASP A 171 -7.42 -6.37 3.50
C ASP A 171 -6.78 -7.61 2.85
N LEU A 172 -6.59 -8.67 3.63
CA LEU A 172 -5.96 -9.90 3.15
C LEU A 172 -6.87 -10.72 2.21
N LYS A 173 -8.17 -10.41 2.15
CA LYS A 173 -9.10 -11.05 1.23
C LYS A 173 -9.05 -10.41 -0.16
N LYS A 174 -8.99 -9.08 -0.21
CA LYS A 174 -8.97 -8.30 -1.45
C LYS A 174 -7.56 -7.96 -1.93
N HIS A 175 -6.54 -8.33 -1.17
CA HIS A 175 -5.13 -8.07 -1.49
C HIS A 175 -4.84 -6.57 -1.70
N LYS A 176 -5.24 -5.74 -0.73
CA LYS A 176 -5.02 -4.29 -0.80
C LYS A 176 -4.72 -3.67 0.57
N ILE A 177 -4.06 -2.53 0.57
CA ILE A 177 -3.89 -1.74 1.79
C ILE A 177 -5.25 -1.15 2.19
N TYR A 178 -5.68 -1.44 3.42
CA TYR A 178 -6.84 -0.80 4.04
C TYR A 178 -6.47 0.58 4.57
N ASP A 179 -5.41 0.65 5.38
CA ASP A 179 -4.90 1.93 5.89
C ASP A 179 -3.45 1.84 6.38
N VAL A 180 -2.84 3.00 6.61
CA VAL A 180 -1.54 3.15 7.26
C VAL A 180 -1.65 4.19 8.36
N VAL A 181 -1.16 3.87 9.56
CA VAL A 181 -1.27 4.72 10.75
C VAL A 181 0.11 4.97 11.35
N LEU A 182 0.42 6.20 11.71
CA LEU A 182 1.70 6.52 12.33
C LEU A 182 1.78 5.97 13.75
N GLY A 183 2.90 5.35 14.07
CA GLY A 183 3.15 4.71 15.36
C GLY A 183 2.91 3.20 15.35
N ARG A 184 3.33 2.55 16.44
CA ARG A 184 3.19 1.10 16.67
C ARG A 184 2.81 0.76 18.11
N SER A 185 2.87 1.73 19.02
CA SER A 185 2.49 1.52 20.42
C SER A 185 0.97 1.52 20.58
N GLU A 186 0.50 0.85 21.61
CA GLU A 186 -0.92 0.82 21.97
C GLU A 186 -1.49 2.23 22.12
N LEU A 187 -0.81 3.10 22.85
CA LEU A 187 -1.20 4.50 23.03
C LEU A 187 -1.33 5.27 21.72
N SER A 188 -0.39 5.08 20.77
CA SER A 188 -0.41 5.79 19.48
C SER A 188 -1.54 5.33 18.57
N LEU A 189 -2.01 4.09 18.70
CA LEU A 189 -2.98 3.47 17.83
C LEU A 189 -4.41 3.47 18.39
N GLN A 190 -4.57 3.58 19.71
CA GLN A 190 -5.86 3.47 20.40
C GLN A 190 -6.92 4.40 19.81
N GLY A 191 -6.61 5.69 19.66
CA GLY A 191 -7.56 6.67 19.10
C GLY A 191 -7.95 6.40 17.65
N TYR A 192 -7.10 5.75 16.87
CA TYR A 192 -7.43 5.30 15.51
C TYR A 192 -8.37 4.10 15.57
N PHE A 193 -8.04 3.06 16.34
CA PHE A 193 -8.87 1.85 16.46
C PHE A 193 -10.26 2.14 17.05
N GLN A 194 -10.38 3.12 17.96
CA GLN A 194 -11.67 3.54 18.51
C GLN A 194 -12.63 4.02 17.42
N ARG A 195 -12.12 4.80 16.44
CA ARG A 195 -12.93 5.43 15.37
C ARG A 195 -13.22 4.50 14.18
N LEU A 196 -12.66 3.30 14.14
CA LEU A 196 -12.92 2.36 13.05
C LEU A 196 -14.37 1.90 13.03
N GLU A 197 -14.97 1.89 11.84
CA GLU A 197 -16.30 1.36 11.60
C GLU A 197 -16.26 -0.11 11.18
N GLY A 198 -17.32 -0.86 11.49
CA GLY A 198 -17.44 -2.27 11.10
C GLY A 198 -16.53 -3.23 11.87
N LYS A 199 -16.04 -2.86 13.07
CA LYS A 199 -15.15 -3.69 13.90
C LYS A 199 -15.73 -5.08 14.23
N ALA A 200 -17.04 -5.16 14.45
CA ALA A 200 -17.75 -6.42 14.73
C ALA A 200 -17.81 -7.36 13.51
N GLU A 201 -17.56 -6.86 12.30
CA GLU A 201 -17.54 -7.64 11.05
C GLU A 201 -16.21 -8.34 10.82
N VAL A 202 -15.15 -7.93 11.53
CA VAL A 202 -13.82 -8.55 11.44
C VAL A 202 -13.87 -9.94 12.06
N ARG A 203 -13.51 -10.95 11.28
CA ARG A 203 -13.52 -12.37 11.69
C ARG A 203 -12.13 -12.92 11.98
N VAL A 204 -11.13 -12.41 11.29
CA VAL A 204 -9.75 -12.85 11.42
C VAL A 204 -8.83 -11.64 11.40
N VAL A 205 -7.88 -11.61 12.34
CA VAL A 205 -6.77 -10.67 12.32
C VAL A 205 -5.46 -11.46 12.27
N CYS A 206 -4.70 -11.31 11.19
CA CYS A 206 -3.35 -11.87 11.05
C CYS A 206 -2.32 -10.82 11.45
N MET A 207 -1.42 -11.15 12.37
CA MET A 207 -0.44 -10.20 12.91
C MET A 207 0.82 -10.90 13.41
N ASP A 208 1.87 -10.12 13.67
CA ASP A 208 3.08 -10.57 14.33
C ASP A 208 2.85 -10.98 15.78
N LEU A 209 3.84 -11.64 16.37
CA LEU A 209 3.83 -12.01 17.77
C LEU A 209 4.13 -10.79 18.67
N ALA A 210 3.32 -9.74 18.55
CA ALA A 210 3.47 -8.47 19.26
C ALA A 210 2.34 -8.28 20.27
N ALA A 211 2.68 -8.17 21.56
CA ALA A 211 1.71 -8.09 22.66
C ALA A 211 0.82 -6.85 22.56
N ASN A 212 1.38 -5.71 22.16
CA ASN A 212 0.63 -4.46 21.94
C ASN A 212 -0.49 -4.60 20.90
N TYR A 213 -0.23 -5.29 19.79
CA TYR A 213 -1.27 -5.56 18.80
C TYR A 213 -2.30 -6.57 19.30
N ARG A 214 -1.87 -7.59 20.08
CA ARG A 214 -2.79 -8.55 20.70
C ARG A 214 -3.81 -7.84 21.60
N SER A 215 -3.33 -6.94 22.48
CA SER A 215 -4.19 -6.14 23.37
C SER A 215 -5.18 -5.30 22.58
N LEU A 216 -4.71 -4.54 21.59
CA LEU A 216 -5.57 -3.72 20.74
C LEU A 216 -6.62 -4.54 19.98
N VAL A 217 -6.24 -5.69 19.42
CA VAL A 217 -7.17 -6.54 18.68
C VAL A 217 -8.24 -7.12 19.60
N ARG A 218 -7.87 -7.61 20.77
CA ARG A 218 -8.82 -8.13 21.76
C ARG A 218 -9.80 -7.07 22.25
N LEU A 219 -9.33 -5.84 22.42
CA LEU A 219 -10.15 -4.71 22.87
C LEU A 219 -11.14 -4.24 21.78
N HIS A 220 -10.67 -4.13 20.53
CA HIS A 220 -11.43 -3.44 19.49
C HIS A 220 -12.17 -4.35 18.52
N PHE A 221 -11.80 -5.63 18.39
CA PHE A 221 -12.39 -6.59 17.44
C PHE A 221 -12.97 -7.81 18.18
N PRO A 222 -14.14 -7.68 18.81
CA PRO A 222 -14.67 -8.71 19.74
C PRO A 222 -14.94 -10.06 19.08
N ASN A 223 -15.21 -10.09 17.77
CA ASN A 223 -15.53 -11.31 17.02
C ASN A 223 -14.32 -11.87 16.26
N ALA A 224 -13.16 -11.23 16.35
CA ALA A 224 -12.01 -11.59 15.57
C ALA A 224 -11.19 -12.70 16.23
N ARG A 225 -10.82 -13.71 15.45
CA ARG A 225 -9.79 -14.67 15.83
C ARG A 225 -8.42 -14.13 15.43
N ILE A 226 -7.53 -14.05 16.40
CA ILE A 226 -6.13 -13.67 16.14
C ILE A 226 -5.40 -14.88 15.56
N VAL A 227 -4.63 -14.65 14.51
CA VAL A 227 -3.80 -15.63 13.82
C VAL A 227 -2.38 -15.09 13.77
N ALA A 228 -1.42 -15.85 14.27
CA ALA A 228 -0.01 -15.45 14.18
C ALA A 228 0.45 -15.44 12.72
N ASP A 229 1.28 -14.47 12.36
CA ASP A 229 1.90 -14.51 11.03
C ASP A 229 2.97 -15.60 10.97
N ARG A 230 2.76 -16.54 10.06
CA ARG A 230 3.62 -17.71 9.88
C ARG A 230 5.06 -17.34 9.57
N PHE A 231 5.28 -16.28 8.79
CA PHE A 231 6.62 -15.85 8.45
C PHE A 231 7.39 -15.43 9.70
N HIS A 232 6.77 -14.66 10.57
CA HIS A 232 7.37 -14.19 11.81
C HIS A 232 7.60 -15.33 12.83
N VAL A 233 6.70 -16.30 12.89
CA VAL A 233 6.92 -17.51 13.72
C VAL A 233 8.13 -18.30 13.24
N ILE A 234 8.25 -18.56 11.94
CA ILE A 234 9.40 -19.27 11.37
C ILE A 234 10.71 -18.46 11.54
N ARG A 235 10.63 -17.13 11.37
CA ARG A 235 11.75 -16.23 11.60
C ARG A 235 12.23 -16.27 13.06
N LEU A 236 11.30 -16.29 14.01
CA LEU A 236 11.60 -16.42 15.45
C LEU A 236 12.33 -17.75 15.75
N ILE A 237 11.81 -18.87 15.23
CA ILE A 237 12.46 -20.19 15.37
C ILE A 237 13.88 -20.16 14.82
N ASN A 238 14.07 -19.62 13.61
CA ASN A 238 15.40 -19.48 13.02
C ASN A 238 16.32 -18.59 13.84
N HIS A 239 15.81 -17.51 14.43
CA HIS A 239 16.61 -16.62 15.28
C HIS A 239 17.21 -17.34 16.47
N HIS A 240 16.38 -18.03 17.27
CA HIS A 240 16.84 -18.76 18.45
C HIS A 240 17.72 -19.96 18.09
N PHE A 241 17.39 -20.68 17.03
CA PHE A 241 18.21 -21.75 16.51
C PHE A 241 19.63 -21.28 16.11
N LEU A 242 19.74 -20.15 15.39
CA LEU A 242 21.03 -19.58 14.99
C LEU A 242 21.80 -19.02 16.21
N ALA A 243 21.10 -18.57 17.25
CA ALA A 243 21.74 -18.16 18.49
C ALA A 243 22.38 -19.38 19.20
N CYS A 244 21.64 -20.50 19.35
CA CYS A 244 22.20 -21.74 19.87
C CYS A 244 23.41 -22.25 19.06
N TRP A 245 23.31 -22.17 17.74
CA TRP A 245 24.46 -22.57 16.89
C TRP A 245 25.70 -21.74 17.16
N ARG A 246 25.57 -20.41 17.35
CA ARG A 246 26.71 -19.53 17.70
C ARG A 246 27.32 -19.87 19.05
N GLU A 247 26.53 -20.37 20.01
CA GLU A 247 26.99 -20.81 21.31
C GLU A 247 27.74 -22.13 21.23
N ILE A 248 27.32 -23.06 20.35
CA ILE A 248 27.91 -24.39 20.16
C ILE A 248 29.17 -24.34 19.27
N ASP A 249 29.08 -23.63 18.15
CA ASP A 249 30.17 -23.46 17.17
C ASP A 249 30.15 -22.02 16.59
N GLY A 250 30.83 -21.12 17.28
CA GLY A 250 30.94 -19.73 16.87
C GLY A 250 31.75 -19.51 15.58
N ALA A 251 32.68 -20.41 15.26
CA ALA A 251 33.48 -20.35 14.05
C ALA A 251 32.66 -20.76 12.82
N GLY A 252 31.98 -21.89 12.88
CA GLY A 252 31.08 -22.35 11.82
C GLY A 252 29.96 -21.39 11.56
N ALA A 253 29.42 -20.73 12.60
CA ALA A 253 28.34 -19.74 12.47
C ALA A 253 28.76 -18.45 11.72
N LYS A 254 30.05 -18.15 11.61
CA LYS A 254 30.59 -17.05 10.79
C LYS A 254 30.74 -17.44 9.31
N ASN A 255 30.71 -18.72 8.98
CA ASN A 255 30.81 -19.21 7.60
C ASN A 255 29.52 -18.91 6.85
N ARG A 256 29.56 -18.01 5.86
CA ARG A 256 28.38 -17.57 5.07
C ARG A 256 27.73 -18.73 4.30
N GLY A 257 28.50 -19.69 3.83
CA GLY A 257 28.01 -20.89 3.14
C GLY A 257 27.17 -21.76 4.06
N LEU A 258 27.72 -22.13 5.25
CA LEU A 258 26.99 -22.88 6.27
C LEU A 258 25.78 -22.13 6.78
N LEU A 259 25.89 -20.82 7.01
CA LEU A 259 24.77 -19.99 7.45
C LEU A 259 23.60 -20.03 6.46
N SER A 260 23.89 -20.02 5.16
CA SER A 260 22.87 -20.16 4.12
C SER A 260 22.19 -21.54 4.19
N LEU A 261 22.93 -22.61 4.39
CA LEU A 261 22.40 -23.99 4.50
C LEU A 261 21.55 -24.16 5.77
N MET A 262 22.04 -23.69 6.91
CA MET A 262 21.40 -23.83 8.22
C MET A 262 20.06 -23.08 8.30
N ARG A 263 19.90 -21.97 7.57
CA ARG A 263 18.65 -21.21 7.53
C ARG A 263 17.55 -21.89 6.72
N ARG A 264 17.92 -22.60 5.64
CA ARG A 264 16.95 -23.18 4.69
C ARG A 264 16.25 -24.42 5.26
N HIS A 265 15.11 -24.73 4.70
CA HIS A 265 14.47 -26.03 4.90
C HIS A 265 15.23 -27.09 4.11
N ARG A 266 15.42 -28.26 4.70
CA ARG A 266 16.20 -29.34 4.10
C ARG A 266 15.74 -29.72 2.69
N HIS A 267 14.44 -29.74 2.45
CA HIS A 267 13.87 -30.07 1.13
C HIS A 267 14.14 -29.01 0.05
N ASN A 268 14.62 -27.82 0.41
CA ASN A 268 15.02 -26.75 -0.52
C ASN A 268 16.53 -26.73 -0.79
N LEU A 269 17.27 -27.73 -0.30
CA LEU A 269 18.70 -27.90 -0.53
C LEU A 269 18.94 -28.90 -1.66
N SER A 270 19.91 -28.60 -2.54
CA SER A 270 20.40 -29.59 -3.52
C SER A 270 21.05 -30.79 -2.85
N ALA A 271 21.26 -31.91 -3.56
CA ALA A 271 21.91 -33.09 -3.05
C ALA A 271 23.28 -32.76 -2.46
N ASP A 272 24.13 -32.03 -3.18
CA ASP A 272 25.45 -31.61 -2.72
C ASP A 272 25.40 -30.75 -1.46
N GLN A 273 24.43 -29.83 -1.39
CA GLN A 273 24.19 -28.99 -0.22
C GLN A 273 23.77 -29.83 1.00
N GLN A 274 22.94 -30.85 0.79
CA GLN A 274 22.54 -31.78 1.85
C GLN A 274 23.72 -32.61 2.34
N LEU A 275 24.59 -33.11 1.45
CA LEU A 275 25.79 -33.85 1.81
C LEU A 275 26.77 -32.98 2.62
N ARG A 276 27.07 -31.78 2.15
CA ARG A 276 27.93 -30.83 2.88
C ARG A 276 27.39 -30.50 4.27
N LEU A 277 26.06 -30.26 4.37
CA LEU A 277 25.46 -29.98 5.66
C LEU A 277 25.47 -31.21 6.58
N ALA A 278 25.23 -32.41 6.04
CA ALA A 278 25.26 -33.65 6.81
C ALA A 278 26.67 -33.92 7.35
N ALA A 279 27.72 -33.76 6.54
CA ALA A 279 29.11 -33.91 6.97
C ALA A 279 29.45 -32.96 8.11
N TYR A 280 29.08 -31.66 7.99
CA TYR A 280 29.29 -30.68 9.04
C TYR A 280 28.54 -31.02 10.34
N LEU A 281 27.29 -31.46 10.25
CA LEU A 281 26.47 -31.77 11.42
C LEU A 281 26.91 -33.08 12.11
N ALA A 282 27.47 -34.03 11.37
CA ALA A 282 28.00 -35.29 11.94
C ALA A 282 29.12 -35.07 12.96
N GLU A 283 29.90 -33.99 12.81
CA GLU A 283 30.94 -33.60 13.75
C GLU A 283 30.38 -32.97 15.04
N LEU A 284 29.11 -32.57 15.03
CA LEU A 284 28.44 -31.81 16.12
C LEU A 284 27.08 -32.43 16.48
N PRO A 285 27.03 -33.56 17.19
CA PRO A 285 25.80 -34.34 17.46
C PRO A 285 24.69 -33.53 18.16
N VAL A 286 25.07 -32.64 19.07
CA VAL A 286 24.12 -31.72 19.75
C VAL A 286 23.47 -30.78 18.75
N LEU A 287 24.27 -30.16 17.88
CA LEU A 287 23.77 -29.25 16.84
C LEU A 287 22.92 -30.00 15.82
N GLU A 288 23.30 -31.23 15.43
CA GLU A 288 22.50 -32.07 14.56
C GLU A 288 21.10 -32.32 15.15
N THR A 289 21.03 -32.66 16.43
CA THR A 289 19.76 -32.90 17.13
C THR A 289 18.88 -31.64 17.11
N ILE A 290 19.42 -30.47 17.40
CA ILE A 290 18.74 -29.20 17.39
C ILE A 290 18.29 -28.87 15.97
N TYR A 291 19.12 -29.08 14.95
CA TYR A 291 18.77 -28.85 13.55
C TYR A 291 17.62 -29.77 13.10
N ARG A 292 17.67 -31.06 13.41
CA ARG A 292 16.58 -32.01 13.10
C ARG A 292 15.28 -31.62 13.80
N PHE A 293 15.36 -31.15 15.05
CA PHE A 293 14.20 -30.65 15.79
C PHE A 293 13.61 -29.41 15.12
N LYS A 294 14.43 -28.42 14.77
CA LYS A 294 14.03 -27.23 14.03
C LYS A 294 13.31 -27.59 12.74
N GLN A 295 13.85 -28.51 11.95
CA GLN A 295 13.24 -28.91 10.67
C GLN A 295 11.83 -29.53 10.90
N ARG A 296 11.69 -30.42 11.90
CA ARG A 296 10.40 -31.03 12.25
C ARG A 296 9.37 -30.00 12.73
N LEU A 297 9.79 -29.07 13.59
CA LEU A 297 8.92 -28.01 14.08
C LEU A 297 8.48 -27.07 12.95
N CYS A 298 9.40 -26.61 12.11
CA CYS A 298 9.06 -25.80 10.95
C CYS A 298 8.11 -26.52 9.98
N TYR A 299 8.38 -27.81 9.68
CA TYR A 299 7.48 -28.62 8.84
C TYR A 299 6.06 -28.73 9.41
N LEU A 300 5.94 -28.89 10.73
CA LEU A 300 4.65 -28.91 11.42
C LEU A 300 3.91 -27.57 11.24
N LEU A 301 4.60 -26.46 11.43
CA LEU A 301 4.01 -25.12 11.38
C LEU A 301 3.71 -24.63 9.95
N LEU A 302 4.40 -25.17 8.95
CA LEU A 302 4.16 -24.84 7.54
C LEU A 302 2.92 -25.48 6.93
N LYS A 303 2.29 -26.43 7.64
CA LYS A 303 1.01 -27.04 7.17
C LYS A 303 -0.05 -25.98 7.01
N LYS A 304 -0.85 -26.08 5.91
CA LYS A 304 -1.87 -25.12 5.52
C LYS A 304 -3.19 -25.84 5.21
N HIS A 305 -4.29 -25.08 5.18
CA HIS A 305 -5.61 -25.55 4.75
C HIS A 305 -6.09 -26.80 5.51
N ARG A 306 -5.88 -26.81 6.84
CA ARG A 306 -6.30 -27.93 7.67
C ARG A 306 -7.73 -27.76 8.16
N THR A 307 -8.48 -28.84 8.14
CA THR A 307 -9.80 -28.90 8.78
C THR A 307 -9.65 -28.82 10.30
N ARG A 308 -10.74 -28.55 11.02
CA ARG A 308 -10.74 -28.54 12.49
C ARG A 308 -10.21 -29.85 13.06
N LYS A 309 -10.72 -31.00 12.59
CA LYS A 309 -10.29 -32.33 13.01
C LYS A 309 -8.78 -32.57 12.78
N GLN A 310 -8.26 -32.14 11.62
CA GLN A 310 -6.81 -32.25 11.33
C GLN A 310 -5.97 -31.35 12.23
N CYS A 311 -6.46 -30.14 12.58
CA CYS A 311 -5.78 -29.26 13.53
C CYS A 311 -5.70 -29.91 14.93
N GLU A 312 -6.79 -30.50 15.39
CA GLU A 312 -6.85 -31.21 16.68
C GLU A 312 -5.79 -32.32 16.77
N GLN A 313 -5.49 -33.03 15.69
CA GLN A 313 -4.42 -34.04 15.63
C GLN A 313 -3.00 -33.43 15.65
N LEU A 314 -2.83 -32.20 15.23
CA LEU A 314 -1.53 -31.52 15.20
C LEU A 314 -1.20 -30.83 16.52
N VAL A 315 -2.19 -30.40 17.29
CA VAL A 315 -2.02 -29.69 18.58
C VAL A 315 -1.15 -30.46 19.56
N PRO A 316 -1.37 -31.76 19.85
CA PRO A 316 -0.52 -32.48 20.80
C PRO A 316 0.95 -32.55 20.37
N ARG A 317 1.20 -32.67 19.05
CA ARG A 317 2.57 -32.67 18.50
C ARG A 317 3.27 -31.32 18.71
N PHE A 318 2.53 -30.23 18.52
CA PHE A 318 3.04 -28.89 18.74
C PHE A 318 3.31 -28.63 20.23
N LEU A 319 2.36 -28.95 21.11
CA LEU A 319 2.53 -28.79 22.56
C LEU A 319 3.69 -29.61 23.11
N ARG A 320 3.87 -30.85 22.62
CA ARG A 320 5.03 -31.68 22.97
C ARG A 320 6.34 -31.02 22.53
N ALA A 321 6.40 -30.46 21.34
CA ALA A 321 7.58 -29.74 20.87
C ALA A 321 7.87 -28.48 21.71
N VAL A 322 6.85 -27.73 22.10
CA VAL A 322 6.96 -26.57 22.99
C VAL A 322 7.47 -27.00 24.37
N TYR A 323 6.95 -28.08 24.91
CA TYR A 323 7.43 -28.65 26.19
C TYR A 323 8.90 -29.05 26.10
N GLN A 324 9.30 -29.78 25.05
CA GLN A 324 10.69 -30.16 24.81
C GLN A 324 11.64 -28.96 24.73
N LEU A 325 11.23 -27.88 24.07
CA LEU A 325 12.00 -26.64 24.01
C LEU A 325 12.20 -26.02 25.39
N ARG A 326 11.15 -25.99 26.22
CA ARG A 326 11.23 -25.43 27.59
C ARG A 326 12.15 -26.22 28.51
N GLN A 327 12.33 -27.52 28.25
CA GLN A 327 13.16 -28.44 29.03
C GLN A 327 14.56 -28.67 28.42
N ALA A 328 14.90 -27.97 27.34
CA ALA A 328 16.10 -28.28 26.54
C ALA A 328 17.44 -27.93 27.19
N GLY A 329 17.47 -27.31 28.38
CA GLY A 329 18.72 -26.92 29.08
C GLY A 329 19.53 -25.80 28.39
N LEU A 330 19.12 -25.36 27.21
CA LEU A 330 19.70 -24.22 26.48
C LEU A 330 18.80 -22.99 26.59
N ALA A 331 19.35 -21.90 27.11
CA ALA A 331 18.59 -20.68 27.39
C ALA A 331 17.76 -20.17 26.18
N GLN A 332 18.37 -20.18 25.02
CA GLN A 332 17.72 -19.73 23.77
C GLN A 332 16.53 -20.62 23.37
N LEU A 333 16.65 -21.93 23.54
CA LEU A 333 15.55 -22.87 23.24
C LEU A 333 14.43 -22.77 24.28
N ALA A 334 14.79 -22.60 25.55
CA ALA A 334 13.82 -22.39 26.63
C ALA A 334 13.00 -21.11 26.41
N GLN A 335 13.65 -20.02 26.03
CA GLN A 335 13.00 -18.74 25.70
C GLN A 335 12.08 -18.89 24.48
N LEU A 336 12.51 -19.58 23.43
CA LEU A 336 11.66 -19.92 22.28
C LEU A 336 10.43 -20.70 22.75
N GLY A 337 10.61 -21.74 23.57
CA GLY A 337 9.53 -22.55 24.11
C GLY A 337 8.52 -21.73 24.91
N GLN A 338 8.98 -20.78 25.75
CA GLN A 338 8.11 -19.85 26.48
C GLN A 338 7.30 -18.97 25.53
N THR A 339 7.94 -18.39 24.52
CA THR A 339 7.26 -17.54 23.54
C THR A 339 6.20 -18.32 22.74
N LEU A 340 6.56 -19.50 22.23
CA LEU A 340 5.62 -20.35 21.50
C LEU A 340 4.45 -20.82 22.37
N SER A 341 4.70 -21.06 23.67
CA SER A 341 3.66 -21.40 24.65
C SER A 341 2.68 -20.23 24.86
N ALA A 342 3.19 -19.04 25.04
CA ALA A 342 2.39 -17.83 25.26
C ALA A 342 1.52 -17.43 24.04
N TRP A 343 1.90 -17.88 22.83
CA TRP A 343 1.21 -17.62 21.59
C TRP A 343 0.60 -18.87 20.95
N SER A 344 0.40 -19.91 21.74
CA SER A 344 -0.01 -21.24 21.21
C SER A 344 -1.33 -21.21 20.47
N GLU A 345 -2.32 -20.45 20.95
CA GLU A 345 -3.65 -20.34 20.32
C GLU A 345 -3.57 -19.70 18.95
N GLU A 346 -2.84 -18.57 18.84
CA GLU A 346 -2.69 -17.83 17.59
C GLU A 346 -1.82 -18.61 16.57
N ILE A 347 -0.84 -19.38 17.06
CA ILE A 347 -0.02 -20.22 16.22
C ILE A 347 -0.82 -21.42 15.68
N VAL A 348 -1.60 -22.10 16.52
CA VAL A 348 -2.46 -23.20 16.09
C VAL A 348 -3.50 -22.74 15.07
N ALA A 349 -4.02 -21.53 15.22
CA ALA A 349 -4.95 -20.94 14.27
C ALA A 349 -4.39 -20.81 12.84
N MET A 350 -3.05 -20.72 12.66
CA MET A 350 -2.40 -20.63 11.34
C MET A 350 -2.69 -21.84 10.43
N TRP A 351 -2.92 -23.01 10.98
CA TRP A 351 -3.17 -24.21 10.15
C TRP A 351 -4.51 -24.15 9.44
N ARG A 352 -5.51 -23.54 10.07
CA ARG A 352 -6.86 -23.39 9.53
C ARG A 352 -7.00 -22.10 8.72
N PHE A 353 -6.52 -21.00 9.27
CA PHE A 353 -6.59 -19.68 8.63
C PHE A 353 -5.26 -19.41 7.92
N THR A 354 -5.22 -19.73 6.64
CA THR A 354 -3.96 -19.80 5.88
C THR A 354 -3.53 -18.50 5.22
N ARG A 355 -4.34 -17.47 5.29
CA ARG A 355 -3.97 -16.15 4.81
C ARG A 355 -2.92 -15.56 5.75
N ASN A 356 -1.73 -15.33 5.23
CA ASN A 356 -0.58 -14.79 5.93
C ASN A 356 -0.30 -13.35 5.48
N ASN A 357 0.54 -12.64 6.23
CA ASN A 357 1.01 -11.31 5.89
C ASN A 357 2.03 -11.26 4.74
N GLY A 358 2.28 -12.34 4.01
CA GLY A 358 3.16 -12.31 2.84
C GLY A 358 2.73 -11.31 1.77
N ILE A 359 1.43 -11.00 1.70
CA ILE A 359 0.88 -9.91 0.90
C ILE A 359 1.35 -8.56 1.43
N THR A 360 1.41 -8.40 2.76
CA THR A 360 1.85 -7.17 3.42
C THR A 360 3.32 -6.89 3.14
N GLU A 361 4.18 -7.93 3.12
CA GLU A 361 5.59 -7.78 2.72
C GLU A 361 5.71 -7.26 1.28
N GLY A 362 4.91 -7.77 0.35
CA GLY A 362 4.83 -7.25 -1.02
C GLY A 362 4.41 -5.77 -1.05
N PHE A 363 3.48 -5.37 -0.20
CA PHE A 363 3.11 -3.96 -0.05
C PHE A 363 4.20 -3.12 0.57
N HIS A 364 4.94 -3.62 1.57
CA HIS A 364 6.06 -2.89 2.15
C HIS A 364 7.13 -2.57 1.10
N ASN A 365 7.45 -3.51 0.20
CA ASN A 365 8.34 -3.26 -0.93
C ASN A 365 7.80 -2.16 -1.87
N LYS A 366 6.49 -2.19 -2.18
CA LYS A 366 5.83 -1.15 -2.99
C LYS A 366 5.81 0.20 -2.27
N MET A 367 5.56 0.22 -0.97
CA MET A 367 5.58 1.41 -0.12
C MET A 367 6.99 2.01 -0.03
N GLU A 368 8.03 1.17 0.05
CA GLU A 368 9.42 1.62 0.00
C GLU A 368 9.75 2.24 -1.36
N LEU A 369 9.30 1.64 -2.47
CA LEU A 369 9.44 2.22 -3.80
C LEU A 369 8.76 3.60 -3.90
N ILE A 370 7.53 3.73 -3.40
CA ILE A 370 6.81 5.01 -3.33
C ILE A 370 7.61 6.05 -2.55
N ASN A 371 8.21 5.65 -1.43
CA ASN A 371 9.05 6.53 -0.61
C ASN A 371 10.32 6.96 -1.34
N ARG A 372 11.00 6.03 -2.02
CA ARG A 372 12.20 6.32 -2.82
C ARG A 372 11.89 7.23 -4.01
N GLN A 373 10.83 7.00 -4.77
CA GLN A 373 10.41 7.85 -5.89
C GLN A 373 10.08 9.28 -5.45
N ALA A 374 9.59 9.46 -4.24
CA ALA A 374 9.31 10.78 -3.66
C ALA A 374 10.53 11.46 -3.03
N TYR A 375 11.70 10.80 -2.99
CA TYR A 375 12.87 11.22 -2.21
C TYR A 375 12.55 11.43 -0.72
N GLY A 376 11.66 10.59 -0.19
CA GLY A 376 11.15 10.64 1.18
C GLY A 376 9.93 11.57 1.35
N PHE A 377 9.22 11.36 2.43
CA PHE A 377 8.05 12.16 2.80
C PHE A 377 8.28 12.93 4.10
N ARG A 378 8.05 14.24 4.08
CA ARG A 378 7.99 15.06 5.29
C ARG A 378 6.61 15.03 5.96
N ASN A 379 5.56 14.83 5.18
CA ASN A 379 4.17 14.82 5.65
C ASN A 379 3.60 13.41 5.55
N PHE A 380 3.26 12.83 6.70
CA PHE A 380 2.71 11.48 6.78
C PHE A 380 1.35 11.33 6.06
N GLN A 381 0.48 12.34 6.12
CA GLN A 381 -0.82 12.27 5.46
C GLN A 381 -0.70 12.19 3.93
N ASN A 382 0.28 12.86 3.35
CA ASN A 382 0.59 12.73 1.92
C ASN A 382 1.10 11.33 1.58
N TYR A 383 1.95 10.75 2.43
CA TYR A 383 2.41 9.37 2.29
C TYR A 383 1.24 8.39 2.40
N ARG A 384 0.45 8.47 3.46
CA ARG A 384 -0.73 7.64 3.70
C ARG A 384 -1.69 7.65 2.53
N LEU A 385 -2.02 8.83 1.98
CA LEU A 385 -2.91 8.97 0.84
C LEU A 385 -2.34 8.28 -0.41
N ARG A 386 -1.04 8.45 -0.70
CA ARG A 386 -0.38 7.78 -1.83
C ARG A 386 -0.41 6.27 -1.68
N VAL A 387 -0.06 5.75 -0.51
CA VAL A 387 -0.08 4.31 -0.23
C VAL A 387 -1.49 3.75 -0.41
N LYS A 388 -2.49 4.41 0.17
CA LYS A 388 -3.90 3.95 0.06
C LYS A 388 -4.40 3.89 -1.37
N VAL A 389 -4.00 4.81 -2.23
CA VAL A 389 -4.42 4.84 -3.63
C VAL A 389 -3.58 3.89 -4.50
N LEU A 390 -2.26 3.83 -4.29
CA LEU A 390 -1.37 3.07 -5.16
C LEU A 390 -1.26 1.58 -4.78
N CYS A 391 -1.68 1.23 -3.56
CA CYS A 391 -1.69 -0.14 -3.05
C CYS A 391 -3.13 -0.67 -2.81
N SER A 392 -4.12 -0.06 -3.49
CA SER A 392 -5.54 -0.49 -3.49
C SER A 392 -5.79 -1.55 -4.54
#